data_6bf6b1c31a5acd678b7304f70a4d24fd
#
_entry.id   6bf6b1c31a5acd678b7304f70a4d24fd
#
_cell.length_a   1.000
_cell.length_b   1.000
_cell.length_c   1.000
_cell.angle_alpha   90.00
_cell.angle_beta   90.00
_cell.angle_gamma   90.00
#
_symmetry.space_group_name_H-M   'P 1'
#
loop_
_entity.id
_entity.type
_entity.pdbx_description
1 polymer ?
#
loop_
_entity_poly.entity_id
_entity_poly.type
_entity_poly.pdbx_seq_one_letter_code
_entity_poly.pdbx_strand_id
1 'polypeptide(L)'
;MEEMNASASATEVDEEMSVGEEKESGGKRPGRKGKKSKYTAHTADKYELYQHAVQSPQTDIEFVQRVYRDLRGEEAMHFREDFCGTAILSATWVKTDEGRTAEGYDLDPEPIEWGEKHNLAPLGDAGDRVQLFLEDARADGRRAPDVRIAQNFSYWIFKERAV
;
A
#
# COMPACT_ATOMS: atom_id res chain seq x y z
N MET A 1 43.80 -3.07 44.44
CA MET A 1 43.47 -1.96 45.35
C MET A 1 42.61 -1.00 44.56
N GLU A 2 41.34 -0.79 44.79
CA GLU A 2 40.48 -0.91 45.96
C GLU A 2 39.04 -1.24 45.51
N GLU A 3 38.46 -2.20 46.18
CA GLU A 3 37.01 -2.46 46.14
C GLU A 3 36.30 -1.36 46.92
N MET A 4 35.16 -0.91 46.41
CA MET A 4 34.15 -0.33 47.31
C MET A 4 32.73 -0.78 46.90
N ASN A 5 32.27 -1.65 47.72
CA ASN A 5 30.91 -2.17 47.91
C ASN A 5 30.00 -1.07 48.45
N ALA A 6 28.82 -0.91 47.92
CA ALA A 6 27.74 -0.20 48.56
C ALA A 6 26.39 -0.88 48.27
N SER A 7 25.93 -1.58 49.28
CA SER A 7 24.61 -2.08 49.56
C SER A 7 23.60 -0.92 49.68
N ALA A 8 22.43 -1.04 49.07
CA ALA A 8 21.26 -0.23 49.41
C ALA A 8 20.01 -1.10 49.49
N SER A 9 19.38 -1.00 50.61
CA SER A 9 18.26 -1.73 51.17
C SER A 9 16.93 -1.57 50.44
N ALA A 10 16.21 -2.67 50.39
CA ALA A 10 14.78 -2.73 50.07
C ALA A 10 13.96 -2.13 51.23
N THR A 11 13.01 -1.28 50.89
CA THR A 11 11.88 -0.91 51.78
C THR A 11 10.60 -1.42 51.09
N GLU A 12 10.03 -2.46 51.70
CA GLU A 12 8.67 -2.89 51.51
C GLU A 12 7.72 -1.85 52.10
N VAL A 13 6.75 -1.43 51.31
CA VAL A 13 5.57 -0.71 51.80
C VAL A 13 4.34 -1.52 51.40
N ASP A 14 3.77 -2.18 52.42
CA ASP A 14 2.44 -2.78 52.35
C ASP A 14 1.40 -1.66 52.28
N GLU A 15 0.65 -1.59 51.23
CA GLU A 15 -0.55 -0.75 51.11
C GLU A 15 -1.77 -1.64 50.92
N GLU A 16 -2.51 -1.81 52.01
CA GLU A 16 -3.82 -2.47 52.02
C GLU A 16 -4.81 -1.66 51.17
N MET A 17 -5.22 -2.21 50.02
CA MET A 17 -6.33 -1.65 49.26
C MET A 17 -7.65 -2.28 49.72
N SER A 18 -8.47 -1.47 50.38
CA SER A 18 -9.85 -1.78 50.75
C SER A 18 -10.71 -1.86 49.46
N VAL A 19 -11.34 -3.02 49.27
CA VAL A 19 -12.29 -3.26 48.19
C VAL A 19 -13.63 -2.59 48.56
N GLY A 20 -13.90 -1.45 47.89
CA GLY A 20 -15.23 -0.84 47.89
C GLY A 20 -16.11 -1.46 46.81
N GLU A 21 -17.19 -2.11 47.23
CA GLU A 21 -18.24 -2.58 46.30
C GLU A 21 -18.99 -1.39 45.72
N GLU A 22 -18.69 -1.03 44.48
CA GLU A 22 -19.54 -0.13 43.68
C GLU A 22 -20.61 -0.93 42.94
N LYS A 23 -21.87 -0.66 43.25
CA LYS A 23 -23.05 -1.17 42.55
C LYS A 23 -23.10 -0.61 41.15
N GLU A 24 -22.90 -1.46 40.13
CA GLU A 24 -23.14 -1.13 38.73
C GLU A 24 -24.61 -0.77 38.51
N SER A 25 -24.88 0.50 38.25
CA SER A 25 -26.14 0.95 37.66
C SER A 25 -26.08 0.70 36.18
N GLY A 26 -26.84 -0.27 35.67
CA GLY A 26 -26.93 -0.65 34.27
C GLY A 26 -27.51 0.44 33.38
N GLY A 27 -26.69 1.41 32.98
CA GLY A 27 -26.99 2.36 31.92
C GLY A 27 -26.89 1.69 30.55
N LYS A 28 -28.02 1.45 29.87
CA LYS A 28 -28.05 1.03 28.47
C LYS A 28 -27.28 2.05 27.63
N ARG A 29 -26.11 1.69 27.12
CA ARG A 29 -25.40 2.51 26.13
C ARG A 29 -26.29 2.68 24.90
N PRO A 30 -26.49 3.93 24.39
CA PRO A 30 -27.27 4.16 23.19
C PRO A 30 -26.64 3.37 22.03
N GLY A 31 -27.43 2.52 21.39
CA GLY A 31 -26.98 1.69 20.27
C GLY A 31 -26.40 2.58 19.18
N ARG A 32 -25.10 2.42 18.92
CA ARG A 32 -24.40 3.07 17.81
C ARG A 32 -25.07 2.58 16.52
N LYS A 33 -25.89 3.44 15.89
CA LYS A 33 -26.46 3.15 14.57
C LYS A 33 -25.29 2.88 13.63
N GLY A 34 -25.00 1.60 13.37
CA GLY A 34 -23.96 1.18 12.45
C GLY A 34 -24.24 1.81 11.09
N LYS A 35 -23.28 2.57 10.52
CA LYS A 35 -23.35 2.95 9.11
C LYS A 35 -23.52 1.64 8.33
N LYS A 36 -24.57 1.55 7.52
CA LYS A 36 -24.78 0.40 6.62
C LYS A 36 -23.50 0.25 5.80
N SER A 37 -22.92 -0.95 5.77
CA SER A 37 -21.77 -1.24 4.93
C SER A 37 -22.11 -0.87 3.47
N LYS A 38 -21.21 -0.15 2.81
CA LYS A 38 -21.30 0.16 1.37
C LYS A 38 -21.31 -1.12 0.54
N TYR A 39 -20.66 -2.17 1.06
CA TYR A 39 -20.47 -3.44 0.38
C TYR A 39 -21.34 -4.54 1.00
N THR A 40 -21.96 -5.32 0.13
CA THR A 40 -22.66 -6.58 0.44
C THR A 40 -22.04 -7.67 -0.42
N ALA A 41 -22.34 -8.94 -0.12
CA ALA A 41 -21.87 -10.07 -0.94
C ALA A 41 -22.27 -9.96 -2.44
N HIS A 42 -23.33 -9.20 -2.75
CA HIS A 42 -23.81 -9.02 -4.11
C HIS A 42 -23.30 -7.74 -4.80
N THR A 43 -22.80 -6.77 -4.03
CA THR A 43 -22.38 -5.47 -4.55
C THR A 43 -20.88 -5.22 -4.37
N ALA A 44 -20.17 -6.17 -3.76
CA ALA A 44 -18.74 -6.07 -3.55
C ALA A 44 -18.00 -6.42 -4.85
N ASP A 45 -17.21 -5.48 -5.35
CA ASP A 45 -16.24 -5.74 -6.39
C ASP A 45 -14.92 -6.21 -5.76
N LYS A 46 -14.38 -7.34 -6.25
CA LYS A 46 -13.17 -7.94 -5.66
C LYS A 46 -11.95 -7.04 -5.77
N TYR A 47 -11.82 -6.30 -6.87
CA TYR A 47 -10.69 -5.41 -7.12
C TYR A 47 -10.80 -4.12 -6.31
N GLU A 48 -12.01 -3.54 -6.22
CA GLU A 48 -12.25 -2.38 -5.35
C GLU A 48 -11.93 -2.72 -3.90
N LEU A 49 -12.38 -3.87 -3.41
CA LEU A 49 -12.09 -4.33 -2.05
C LEU A 49 -10.58 -4.56 -1.82
N TYR A 50 -9.91 -5.18 -2.79
CA TYR A 50 -8.48 -5.42 -2.72
C TYR A 50 -7.68 -4.11 -2.64
N GLN A 51 -7.98 -3.16 -3.51
CA GLN A 51 -7.32 -1.84 -3.48
C GLN A 51 -7.50 -1.14 -2.12
N HIS A 52 -8.71 -1.18 -1.55
CA HIS A 52 -8.96 -0.56 -0.26
C HIS A 52 -8.34 -1.29 0.94
N ALA A 53 -8.12 -2.59 0.84
CA ALA A 53 -7.64 -3.40 1.95
C ALA A 53 -6.10 -3.55 1.98
N VAL A 54 -5.46 -3.54 0.82
CA VAL A 54 -4.07 -3.96 0.66
C VAL A 54 -3.16 -2.84 0.14
N GLN A 55 -3.70 -1.88 -0.59
CA GLN A 55 -2.92 -0.87 -1.31
C GLN A 55 -3.07 0.52 -0.69
N SER A 56 -1.95 1.25 -0.64
CA SER A 56 -1.90 2.67 -0.24
C SER A 56 -1.21 3.48 -1.34
N PRO A 57 -1.79 3.54 -2.56
CA PRO A 57 -1.08 3.96 -3.76
C PRO A 57 -0.51 5.37 -3.66
N GLN A 58 -1.16 6.30 -2.96
CA GLN A 58 -0.62 7.65 -2.74
C GLN A 58 0.68 7.61 -1.92
N THR A 59 0.65 6.89 -0.79
CA THR A 59 1.82 6.77 0.09
C THR A 59 2.99 6.06 -0.61
N ASP A 60 2.67 5.01 -1.37
CA ASP A 60 3.67 4.24 -2.11
C ASP A 60 4.35 5.11 -3.18
N ILE A 61 3.58 5.87 -3.94
CA ILE A 61 4.09 6.77 -4.98
C ILE A 61 4.89 7.92 -4.38
N GLU A 62 4.41 8.57 -3.31
CA GLU A 62 5.15 9.62 -2.60
C GLU A 62 6.49 9.11 -2.05
N PHE A 63 6.51 7.90 -1.52
CA PHE A 63 7.74 7.26 -1.04
C PHE A 63 8.73 7.05 -2.18
N VAL A 64 8.29 6.46 -3.28
CA VAL A 64 9.12 6.17 -4.45
C VAL A 64 9.72 7.45 -5.05
N GLN A 65 8.90 8.49 -5.22
CA GLN A 65 9.33 9.79 -5.73
C GLN A 65 10.39 10.43 -4.83
N ARG A 66 10.16 10.41 -3.52
CA ARG A 66 11.12 10.94 -2.55
C ARG A 66 12.45 10.20 -2.62
N VAL A 67 12.43 8.87 -2.58
CA VAL A 67 13.65 8.05 -2.63
C VAL A 67 14.43 8.29 -3.93
N TYR A 68 13.74 8.36 -5.07
CA TYR A 68 14.41 8.62 -6.35
C TYR A 68 15.07 10.01 -6.35
N ARG A 69 14.35 11.04 -5.92
CA ARG A 69 14.88 12.42 -5.81
C ARG A 69 16.09 12.50 -4.88
N ASP A 70 16.01 11.85 -3.71
CA ASP A 70 17.11 11.85 -2.74
C ASP A 70 18.38 11.16 -3.29
N LEU A 71 18.21 10.13 -4.13
CA LEU A 71 19.32 9.37 -4.71
C LEU A 71 19.87 9.98 -6.00
N ARG A 72 19.04 10.62 -6.80
CA ARG A 72 19.39 11.08 -8.16
C ARG A 72 19.51 12.59 -8.27
N GLY A 73 18.90 13.35 -7.35
CA GLY A 73 18.85 14.81 -7.39
C GLY A 73 17.90 15.39 -8.43
N GLU A 74 17.04 14.55 -9.01
CA GLU A 74 16.09 14.91 -10.05
C GLU A 74 14.75 14.18 -9.86
N GLU A 75 13.70 14.59 -10.58
CA GLU A 75 12.39 13.94 -10.55
C GLU A 75 12.36 12.74 -11.50
N ALA A 76 11.76 11.64 -11.04
CA ALA A 76 11.45 10.50 -11.88
C ALA A 76 10.25 10.81 -12.77
N MET A 77 10.35 10.50 -14.06
CA MET A 77 9.31 10.82 -15.05
C MET A 77 8.69 9.58 -15.69
N HIS A 78 9.41 8.45 -15.73
CA HIS A 78 8.91 7.22 -16.31
C HIS A 78 8.92 6.07 -15.29
N PHE A 79 7.73 5.52 -15.06
CA PHE A 79 7.48 4.49 -14.07
C PHE A 79 7.15 3.15 -14.73
N ARG A 80 7.64 2.06 -14.17
CA ARG A 80 7.25 0.72 -14.59
C ARG A 80 6.74 -0.08 -13.39
N GLU A 81 5.54 -0.64 -13.55
CA GLU A 81 4.87 -1.50 -12.60
C GLU A 81 4.84 -2.94 -13.13
N ASP A 82 5.67 -3.82 -12.56
CA ASP A 82 5.62 -5.25 -12.84
C ASP A 82 4.54 -5.90 -11.96
N PHE A 83 3.79 -6.84 -12.52
CA PHE A 83 2.61 -7.45 -11.89
C PHE A 83 1.56 -6.39 -11.54
N CYS A 84 1.25 -5.55 -12.50
CA CYS A 84 0.48 -4.33 -12.28
C CYS A 84 -0.98 -4.57 -11.87
N GLY A 85 -1.53 -5.74 -12.17
CA GLY A 85 -2.92 -6.06 -11.87
C GLY A 85 -3.88 -4.99 -12.38
N THR A 86 -4.49 -4.24 -11.47
CA THR A 86 -5.42 -3.14 -11.81
C THR A 86 -4.72 -1.81 -12.14
N ALA A 87 -3.39 -1.75 -12.17
CA ALA A 87 -2.58 -0.58 -12.49
C ALA A 87 -2.88 0.67 -11.64
N ILE A 88 -3.30 0.48 -10.38
CA ILE A 88 -3.65 1.61 -9.51
C ILE A 88 -2.43 2.49 -9.17
N LEU A 89 -1.23 1.90 -9.09
CA LEU A 89 -0.02 2.68 -8.83
C LEU A 89 0.38 3.48 -10.06
N SER A 90 0.33 2.88 -11.24
CA SER A 90 0.55 3.56 -12.52
C SER A 90 -0.45 4.70 -12.73
N ALA A 91 -1.73 4.48 -12.42
CA ALA A 91 -2.77 5.51 -12.43
C ALA A 91 -2.50 6.64 -11.44
N THR A 92 -2.00 6.31 -10.25
CA THR A 92 -1.65 7.31 -9.24
C THR A 92 -0.41 8.09 -9.64
N TRP A 93 0.59 7.41 -10.22
CA TRP A 93 1.82 8.03 -10.71
C TRP A 93 1.56 9.17 -11.71
N VAL A 94 0.81 8.89 -12.79
CA VAL A 94 0.55 9.86 -13.84
C VAL A 94 -0.28 11.07 -13.39
N LYS A 95 -0.99 10.97 -12.28
CA LYS A 95 -1.75 12.08 -11.67
C LYS A 95 -0.87 13.11 -10.98
N THR A 96 0.35 12.75 -10.62
CA THR A 96 1.22 13.61 -9.82
C THR A 96 1.99 14.66 -10.63
N ASP A 97 2.09 14.48 -11.95
CA ASP A 97 2.73 15.46 -12.85
C ASP A 97 2.28 15.21 -14.31
N GLU A 98 2.11 16.26 -15.11
CA GLU A 98 1.65 16.20 -16.50
C GLU A 98 2.65 15.53 -17.45
N GLY A 99 3.93 15.56 -17.13
CA GLY A 99 5.00 14.94 -17.94
C GLY A 99 5.23 13.45 -17.60
N ARG A 100 4.62 12.94 -16.53
CA ARG A 100 4.84 11.54 -16.08
C ARG A 100 4.11 10.55 -16.96
N THR A 101 4.82 9.46 -17.27
CA THR A 101 4.31 8.31 -18.04
C THR A 101 4.53 7.03 -17.27
N ALA A 102 3.77 5.97 -17.57
CA ALA A 102 3.93 4.67 -16.94
C ALA A 102 3.73 3.51 -17.92
N GLU A 103 4.38 2.39 -17.62
CA GLU A 103 4.16 1.08 -18.21
C GLU A 103 3.76 0.09 -17.12
N GLY A 104 2.71 -0.70 -17.36
CA GLY A 104 2.27 -1.79 -16.48
C GLY A 104 2.33 -3.13 -17.22
N TYR A 105 2.82 -4.16 -16.54
CA TYR A 105 2.97 -5.51 -17.09
C TYR A 105 2.27 -6.51 -16.19
N ASP A 106 1.38 -7.32 -16.75
CA ASP A 106 0.73 -8.44 -16.08
C ASP A 106 0.37 -9.54 -17.09
N LEU A 107 0.22 -10.78 -16.62
CA LEU A 107 -0.21 -11.93 -17.45
C LEU A 107 -1.71 -12.19 -17.35
N ASP A 108 -2.38 -11.59 -16.36
CA ASP A 108 -3.82 -11.78 -16.16
C ASP A 108 -4.60 -10.64 -16.84
N PRO A 109 -5.41 -10.94 -17.89
CA PRO A 109 -6.18 -9.92 -18.58
C PRO A 109 -7.31 -9.33 -17.71
N GLU A 110 -7.88 -10.10 -16.78
CA GLU A 110 -9.05 -9.67 -16.02
C GLU A 110 -8.78 -8.42 -15.16
N PRO A 111 -7.74 -8.36 -14.31
CA PRO A 111 -7.42 -7.15 -13.57
C PRO A 111 -6.97 -6.00 -14.48
N ILE A 112 -6.27 -6.27 -15.59
CA ILE A 112 -5.89 -5.24 -16.59
C ILE A 112 -7.14 -4.56 -17.14
N GLU A 113 -8.09 -5.32 -17.70
CA GLU A 113 -9.33 -4.77 -18.24
C GLU A 113 -10.14 -3.99 -17.21
N TRP A 114 -10.19 -4.51 -15.98
CA TRP A 114 -10.85 -3.81 -14.89
C TRP A 114 -10.14 -2.48 -14.56
N GLY A 115 -8.82 -2.47 -14.52
CA GLY A 115 -7.99 -1.30 -14.25
C GLY A 115 -8.12 -0.22 -15.32
N GLU A 116 -8.08 -0.61 -16.60
CA GLU A 116 -8.33 0.31 -17.72
C GLU A 116 -9.66 1.05 -17.56
N LYS A 117 -10.72 0.31 -17.22
CA LYS A 117 -12.07 0.85 -17.08
C LYS A 117 -12.25 1.72 -15.83
N HIS A 118 -11.68 1.32 -14.68
CA HIS A 118 -12.02 1.91 -13.40
C HIS A 118 -10.92 2.83 -12.84
N ASN A 119 -9.67 2.61 -13.22
CA ASN A 119 -8.54 3.41 -12.75
C ASN A 119 -7.99 4.38 -13.81
N LEU A 120 -7.95 3.97 -15.10
CA LEU A 120 -7.36 4.81 -16.15
C LEU A 120 -8.40 5.64 -16.89
N ALA A 121 -9.47 5.05 -17.40
CA ALA A 121 -10.48 5.78 -18.18
C ALA A 121 -11.05 7.02 -17.47
N PRO A 122 -11.28 7.00 -16.13
CA PRO A 122 -11.73 8.19 -15.42
C PRO A 122 -10.72 9.35 -15.37
N LEU A 123 -9.46 9.12 -15.72
CA LEU A 123 -8.40 10.13 -15.71
C LEU A 123 -8.30 10.93 -17.01
N GLY A 124 -9.02 10.53 -18.07
CA GLY A 124 -8.91 11.17 -19.38
C GLY A 124 -7.47 11.19 -19.88
N ASP A 125 -6.99 12.33 -20.37
CA ASP A 125 -5.65 12.50 -20.95
C ASP A 125 -4.52 12.00 -20.02
N ALA A 126 -4.71 12.03 -18.70
CA ALA A 126 -3.73 11.46 -17.79
C ALA A 126 -3.67 9.94 -17.87
N GLY A 127 -4.81 9.28 -18.07
CA GLY A 127 -4.89 7.83 -18.27
C GLY A 127 -4.19 7.39 -19.55
N ASP A 128 -4.24 8.18 -20.62
CA ASP A 128 -3.58 7.90 -21.91
C ASP A 128 -2.04 7.85 -21.82
N ARG A 129 -1.49 8.34 -20.72
CA ARG A 129 -0.04 8.30 -20.43
C ARG A 129 0.40 6.98 -19.76
N VAL A 130 -0.53 6.07 -19.51
CA VAL A 130 -0.27 4.72 -18.99
C VAL A 130 -0.47 3.72 -20.11
N GLN A 131 0.52 2.88 -20.34
CA GLN A 131 0.44 1.77 -21.30
C GLN A 131 0.45 0.45 -20.53
N LEU A 132 -0.54 -0.39 -20.77
CA LEU A 132 -0.63 -1.72 -20.16
C LEU A 132 -0.31 -2.81 -21.17
N PHE A 133 0.44 -3.80 -20.73
CA PHE A 133 0.92 -4.90 -21.55
C PHE A 133 0.54 -6.24 -20.90
N LEU A 134 -0.19 -7.06 -21.66
CA LEU A 134 -0.47 -8.45 -21.29
C LEU A 134 0.78 -9.30 -21.60
N GLU A 135 1.85 -9.06 -20.84
CA GLU A 135 3.16 -9.64 -21.05
C GLU A 135 3.82 -10.03 -19.72
N ASP A 136 4.78 -10.95 -19.80
CA ASP A 136 5.58 -11.35 -18.64
C ASP A 136 6.39 -10.16 -18.10
N ALA A 137 6.41 -9.98 -16.79
CA ALA A 137 7.18 -8.93 -16.12
C ALA A 137 8.69 -8.97 -16.42
N ARG A 138 9.21 -10.11 -16.93
CA ARG A 138 10.59 -10.25 -17.41
C ARG A 138 10.83 -9.68 -18.80
N ALA A 139 9.77 -9.33 -19.53
CA ALA A 139 9.91 -8.70 -20.85
C ALA A 139 10.65 -7.36 -20.73
N ASP A 140 11.40 -7.02 -21.78
CA ASP A 140 11.99 -5.70 -21.89
C ASP A 140 10.90 -4.63 -21.96
N GLY A 141 11.10 -3.51 -21.23
CA GLY A 141 10.22 -2.35 -21.30
C GLY A 141 10.30 -1.67 -22.66
N ARG A 142 9.26 -0.95 -23.06
CA ARG A 142 9.29 -0.15 -24.30
C ARG A 142 10.22 1.05 -24.15
N ARG A 143 10.41 1.46 -22.90
CA ARG A 143 11.34 2.53 -22.51
C ARG A 143 12.07 2.13 -21.22
N ALA A 144 13.32 2.56 -21.06
CA ALA A 144 14.03 2.42 -19.78
C ALA A 144 13.32 3.23 -18.70
N PRO A 145 12.83 2.60 -17.62
CA PRO A 145 12.16 3.32 -16.55
C PRO A 145 13.15 4.01 -15.61
N ASP A 146 12.76 5.16 -15.07
CA ASP A 146 13.46 5.79 -13.95
C ASP A 146 13.25 4.98 -12.66
N VAL A 147 12.03 4.47 -12.49
CA VAL A 147 11.65 3.62 -11.37
C VAL A 147 10.92 2.39 -11.87
N ARG A 148 11.34 1.22 -11.37
CA ARG A 148 10.68 -0.07 -11.61
C ARG A 148 10.32 -0.70 -10.28
N ILE A 149 9.08 -1.12 -10.13
CA ILE A 149 8.60 -1.78 -8.91
C ILE A 149 7.86 -3.07 -9.22
N ALA A 150 7.89 -4.00 -8.24
CA ALA A 150 7.06 -5.19 -8.17
C ALA A 150 6.57 -5.32 -6.73
N GLN A 151 5.30 -5.03 -6.50
CA GLN A 151 4.71 -5.00 -5.16
C GLN A 151 4.06 -6.33 -4.76
N ASN A 152 3.63 -6.42 -3.49
CA ASN A 152 2.85 -7.53 -2.95
C ASN A 152 3.52 -8.91 -3.12
N PHE A 153 4.86 -8.96 -3.01
CA PHE A 153 5.63 -10.20 -3.11
C PHE A 153 5.47 -10.98 -4.43
N SER A 154 4.95 -10.37 -5.49
CA SER A 154 4.70 -11.01 -6.78
C SER A 154 5.96 -11.64 -7.38
N TYR A 155 7.14 -11.08 -7.14
CA TYR A 155 8.42 -11.63 -7.59
C TYR A 155 8.78 -13.01 -6.98
N TRP A 156 8.10 -13.46 -5.93
CA TRP A 156 8.32 -14.77 -5.31
C TRP A 156 7.89 -15.95 -6.18
N ILE A 157 7.19 -15.70 -7.28
CA ILE A 157 6.91 -16.72 -8.29
C ILE A 157 8.17 -17.20 -9.00
N PHE A 158 9.22 -16.38 -9.06
CA PHE A 158 10.50 -16.74 -9.67
C PHE A 158 11.29 -17.62 -8.70
N LYS A 159 11.40 -18.91 -9.04
CA LYS A 159 12.07 -19.91 -8.20
C LYS A 159 13.56 -20.00 -8.43
N GLU A 160 14.02 -19.55 -9.59
CA GLU A 160 15.42 -19.61 -10.00
C GLU A 160 15.94 -18.21 -10.27
N ARG A 161 17.19 -17.98 -9.85
CA ARG A 161 17.89 -16.77 -10.18
C ARG A 161 18.61 -17.01 -11.51
N ALA A 162 18.27 -16.26 -12.57
CA ALA A 162 19.07 -16.24 -13.77
C ALA A 162 20.49 -15.75 -13.41
N VAL A 163 21.51 -16.52 -13.78
CA VAL A 163 22.93 -16.22 -13.57
C VAL A 163 23.44 -15.45 -14.76
#